data_d880a54dfb158bf1a4173579e8f929b0
#
_entry.id   d880a54dfb158bf1a4173579e8f929b0
#
_cell.length_a   1.000
_cell.length_b   1.000
_cell.length_c   1.000
_cell.angle_alpha   90.00
_cell.angle_beta   90.00
_cell.angle_gamma   90.00
#
_symmetry.space_group_name_H-M   'P 1'
#
loop_
_entity.id
_entity.type
_entity.pdbx_description
1 polymer ?
#
loop_
_entity_poly.entity_id
_entity_poly.type
_entity_poly.pdbx_seq_one_letter_code
_entity_poly.pdbx_strand_id
1 'polypeptide(L)'
;MHPEAFHGTGKNKLFFEGWYIKIVSADQSQRWAVIPGIFRGQRGSSPDENQAFIQVLDGLTGRSWFHKFNTDAFHAATDKFEVKIGNNTFNAIGADLDLPQLRGQVRYTSPLDPWPVTLREPGIMGWYGMVPLMECFHGVVSFGHSLSGVLEIEGNQVDLSDGRGYIEKDWGKSFPAGYVWMASNHFEGAADASLVASVAIIPWLASSFRGFIIGFKHSGKLHRWATYNGSKESLLNID
;
A
#
# COMPACT_ATOMS: atom_id res chain seq x y z
N MET A 1 -4.17 -13.10 9.98
CA MET A 1 -3.48 -11.80 9.83
C MET A 1 -4.40 -10.91 9.02
N HIS A 2 -4.65 -9.70 9.42
CA HIS A 2 -5.54 -8.73 8.76
C HIS A 2 -4.68 -7.59 8.24
N PRO A 3 -4.10 -7.71 7.02
CA PRO A 3 -3.19 -6.70 6.52
C PRO A 3 -3.83 -5.30 6.39
N GLU A 4 -5.15 -5.25 6.22
CA GLU A 4 -5.92 -4.02 6.11
C GLU A 4 -6.01 -3.22 7.42
N ALA A 5 -5.93 -3.90 8.57
CA ALA A 5 -6.10 -3.30 9.89
C ALA A 5 -4.80 -2.67 10.42
N PHE A 6 -4.88 -1.79 11.42
CA PHE A 6 -3.74 -1.12 12.04
C PHE A 6 -2.97 -2.05 12.99
N HIS A 7 -1.64 -2.11 12.85
CA HIS A 7 -0.74 -2.97 13.63
C HIS A 7 0.12 -2.21 14.65
N GLY A 8 -0.04 -0.90 14.73
CA GLY A 8 0.80 -0.03 15.58
C GLY A 8 0.32 0.16 17.02
N THR A 9 -0.71 -0.56 17.47
CA THR A 9 -1.22 -0.45 18.85
C THR A 9 -0.12 -0.82 19.85
N GLY A 10 0.12 0.11 20.81
CA GLY A 10 1.17 -0.06 21.81
C GLY A 10 2.61 0.11 21.30
N LYS A 11 2.82 0.27 20.00
CA LYS A 11 4.14 0.56 19.44
C LYS A 11 4.38 2.05 19.43
N ASN A 12 5.27 2.51 20.30
CA ASN A 12 5.54 3.93 20.50
C ASN A 12 6.93 4.38 20.04
N LYS A 13 7.68 3.50 19.34
CA LYS A 13 9.02 3.76 18.79
C LYS A 13 9.36 2.79 17.67
N LEU A 14 10.22 3.23 16.75
CA LEU A 14 10.75 2.42 15.64
C LEU A 14 9.63 1.67 14.93
N PHE A 15 8.65 2.42 14.47
CA PHE A 15 7.49 1.86 13.81
C PHE A 15 6.99 2.77 12.70
N PHE A 16 6.71 2.18 11.57
CA PHE A 16 5.98 2.83 10.50
C PHE A 16 4.82 1.97 10.05
N GLU A 17 3.80 2.60 9.51
CA GLU A 17 2.69 1.94 8.86
C GLU A 17 2.04 2.89 7.85
N GLY A 18 1.82 2.41 6.63
CA GLY A 18 1.22 3.22 5.58
C GLY A 18 0.44 2.38 4.59
N TRP A 19 -0.64 2.94 4.06
CA TRP A 19 -1.50 2.35 3.04
C TRP A 19 -1.25 3.06 1.71
N TYR A 20 -0.76 2.34 0.71
CA TYR A 20 -0.60 2.84 -0.65
C TYR A 20 -1.92 2.65 -1.39
N ILE A 21 -2.60 3.74 -1.71
CA ILE A 21 -3.90 3.76 -2.37
C ILE A 21 -3.73 4.38 -3.75
N LYS A 22 -3.82 3.56 -4.80
CA LYS A 22 -3.73 4.01 -6.20
C LYS A 22 -5.12 4.29 -6.75
N ILE A 23 -5.24 5.42 -7.45
CA ILE A 23 -6.47 5.93 -8.07
C ILE A 23 -6.14 6.23 -9.52
N VAL A 24 -6.84 5.58 -10.45
CA VAL A 24 -6.66 5.80 -11.89
C VAL A 24 -8.02 6.02 -12.52
N SER A 25 -8.18 7.11 -13.29
CA SER A 25 -9.41 7.38 -14.07
C SER A 25 -9.60 6.36 -15.19
N ALA A 26 -10.83 6.22 -15.69
CA ALA A 26 -11.17 5.24 -16.72
C ALA A 26 -10.34 5.40 -18.00
N ASP A 27 -10.09 6.63 -18.42
CA ASP A 27 -9.26 6.98 -19.57
C ASP A 27 -7.74 6.97 -19.26
N GLN A 28 -7.36 6.68 -18.01
CA GLN A 28 -6.00 6.70 -17.49
C GLN A 28 -5.29 8.07 -17.64
N SER A 29 -6.01 9.13 -17.89
CA SER A 29 -5.45 10.49 -17.94
C SER A 29 -5.09 11.02 -16.54
N GLN A 30 -5.61 10.39 -15.49
CA GLN A 30 -5.32 10.71 -14.09
C GLN A 30 -4.82 9.46 -13.37
N ARG A 31 -3.63 9.56 -12.77
CA ARG A 31 -2.94 8.47 -12.08
C ARG A 31 -2.34 9.01 -10.79
N TRP A 32 -2.98 8.69 -9.68
CA TRP A 32 -2.59 9.20 -8.37
C TRP A 32 -2.33 8.08 -7.39
N ALA A 33 -1.36 8.29 -6.50
CA ALA A 33 -1.24 7.49 -5.29
C ALA A 33 -1.37 8.40 -4.07
N VAL A 34 -2.18 7.97 -3.11
CA VAL A 34 -2.35 8.64 -1.82
C VAL A 34 -1.94 7.66 -0.74
N ILE A 35 -1.00 8.08 0.12
CA ILE A 35 -0.38 7.20 1.12
C ILE A 35 -0.58 7.81 2.50
N PRO A 36 -1.73 7.54 3.17
CA PRO A 36 -1.87 7.84 4.59
C PRO A 36 -0.99 6.92 5.43
N GLY A 37 -0.38 7.46 6.47
CA GLY A 37 0.45 6.65 7.34
C GLY A 37 0.88 7.35 8.63
N ILE A 38 1.61 6.58 9.43
CA ILE A 38 2.22 7.04 10.68
C ILE A 38 3.66 6.57 10.75
N PHE A 39 4.52 7.42 11.25
CA PHE A 39 5.91 7.11 11.56
C PHE A 39 6.20 7.45 13.02
N ARG A 40 6.91 6.55 13.72
CA ARG A 40 7.36 6.71 15.09
C ARG A 40 8.86 6.41 15.15
N GLY A 41 9.65 7.44 15.40
CA GLY A 41 11.09 7.38 15.53
C GLY A 41 11.59 6.61 16.76
N GLN A 42 12.82 6.82 17.13
CA GLN A 42 13.38 6.23 18.34
C GLN A 42 12.75 6.85 19.61
N ARG A 43 12.85 6.14 20.73
CA ARG A 43 12.40 6.69 22.02
C ARG A 43 13.22 7.94 22.37
N GLY A 44 12.54 9.06 22.59
CA GLY A 44 13.19 10.34 22.88
C GLY A 44 13.60 11.13 21.64
N SER A 45 13.26 10.67 20.45
CA SER A 45 13.42 11.45 19.22
C SER A 45 12.54 12.71 19.22
N SER A 46 12.94 13.67 18.40
CA SER A 46 12.20 14.93 18.26
C SER A 46 10.75 14.71 17.82
N PRO A 47 9.85 15.66 18.05
CA PRO A 47 8.49 15.63 17.51
C PRO A 47 8.47 15.46 15.97
N ASP A 48 9.51 15.93 15.26
CA ASP A 48 9.65 15.79 13.81
C ASP A 48 9.86 14.34 13.34
N GLU A 49 10.34 13.48 14.23
CA GLU A 49 10.51 12.04 13.97
C GLU A 49 9.26 11.21 14.35
N ASN A 50 8.26 11.85 14.95
CA ASN A 50 6.98 11.23 15.27
C ASN A 50 5.89 12.01 14.54
N GLN A 51 5.36 11.43 13.47
CA GLN A 51 4.40 12.14 12.62
C GLN A 51 3.37 11.19 12.01
N ALA A 52 2.16 11.66 11.87
CA ALA A 52 1.25 11.16 10.87
C ALA A 52 1.52 11.89 9.56
N PHE A 53 1.21 11.26 8.45
CA PHE A 53 1.43 11.88 7.14
C PHE A 53 0.42 11.41 6.10
N ILE A 54 0.26 12.21 5.07
CA ILE A 54 -0.33 11.81 3.80
C ILE A 54 0.63 12.22 2.70
N GLN A 55 1.19 11.25 2.01
CA GLN A 55 1.96 11.51 0.80
C GLN A 55 1.06 11.36 -0.41
N VAL A 56 1.21 12.26 -1.37
CA VAL A 56 0.49 12.24 -2.65
C VAL A 56 1.52 12.18 -3.76
N LEU A 57 1.30 11.29 -4.71
CA LEU A 57 2.15 11.10 -5.89
C LEU A 57 1.31 11.28 -7.16
N ASP A 58 1.79 12.11 -8.07
CA ASP A 58 1.27 12.23 -9.43
C ASP A 58 2.02 11.23 -10.32
N GLY A 59 1.34 10.18 -10.74
CA GLY A 59 1.93 9.12 -11.57
C GLY A 59 2.20 9.50 -13.02
N LEU A 60 1.79 10.68 -13.47
CA LEU A 60 2.09 11.19 -14.82
C LEU A 60 3.34 12.04 -14.84
N THR A 61 3.51 12.91 -13.85
CA THR A 61 4.59 13.89 -13.81
C THR A 61 5.72 13.52 -12.87
N GLY A 62 5.49 12.54 -11.97
CA GLY A 62 6.42 12.18 -10.92
C GLY A 62 6.48 13.19 -9.76
N ARG A 63 5.64 14.22 -9.75
CA ARG A 63 5.57 15.16 -8.63
C ARG A 63 5.06 14.46 -7.38
N SER A 64 5.56 14.88 -6.24
CA SER A 64 5.11 14.38 -4.93
C SER A 64 4.95 15.50 -3.92
N TRP A 65 3.99 15.31 -3.01
CA TRP A 65 3.73 16.20 -1.89
C TRP A 65 3.66 15.39 -0.62
N PHE A 66 4.27 15.90 0.44
CA PHE A 66 4.28 15.25 1.74
C PHE A 66 3.64 16.16 2.79
N HIS A 67 2.46 15.79 3.25
CA HIS A 67 1.69 16.52 4.25
C HIS A 67 1.93 15.91 5.62
N LYS A 68 2.56 16.68 6.50
CA LYS A 68 2.80 16.28 7.90
C LYS A 68 1.62 16.65 8.78
N PHE A 69 1.30 15.78 9.71
CA PHE A 69 0.32 15.96 10.75
C PHE A 69 0.91 15.53 12.09
N ASN A 70 0.41 16.09 13.19
CA ASN A 70 0.71 15.59 14.51
C ASN A 70 0.18 14.14 14.65
N THR A 71 0.84 13.33 15.45
CA THR A 71 0.40 11.95 15.71
C THR A 71 -1.01 11.85 16.29
N ASP A 72 -1.47 12.87 17.02
CA ASP A 72 -2.81 12.95 17.60
C ASP A 72 -3.91 13.10 16.54
N ALA A 73 -3.56 13.54 15.32
CA ALA A 73 -4.50 13.61 14.21
C ALA A 73 -4.73 12.24 13.54
N PHE A 74 -3.93 11.21 13.89
CA PHE A 74 -4.00 9.87 13.33
C PHE A 74 -4.87 8.96 14.19
N HIS A 75 -5.91 8.40 13.59
CA HIS A 75 -6.75 7.37 14.19
C HIS A 75 -6.91 6.22 13.20
N ALA A 76 -6.75 4.98 13.65
CA ALA A 76 -6.93 3.81 12.80
C ALA A 76 -7.50 2.63 13.61
N ALA A 77 -8.40 1.87 12.97
CA ALA A 77 -9.01 0.69 13.56
C ALA A 77 -8.07 -0.51 13.50
N THR A 78 -8.13 -1.37 14.53
CA THR A 78 -7.26 -2.56 14.67
C THR A 78 -7.90 -3.84 14.15
N ASP A 79 -9.14 -3.77 13.70
CA ASP A 79 -9.96 -4.90 13.26
C ASP A 79 -10.48 -4.77 11.83
N LYS A 80 -10.31 -3.60 11.21
CA LYS A 80 -10.78 -3.29 9.86
C LYS A 80 -9.94 -2.22 9.18
N PHE A 81 -10.14 -2.04 7.87
CA PHE A 81 -9.57 -0.92 7.15
C PHE A 81 -10.37 0.35 7.45
N GLU A 82 -9.87 1.14 8.36
CA GLU A 82 -10.39 2.47 8.68
C GLU A 82 -9.26 3.32 9.22
N VAL A 83 -8.93 4.40 8.52
CA VAL A 83 -7.85 5.35 8.87
C VAL A 83 -8.39 6.76 8.72
N LYS A 84 -8.10 7.61 9.71
CA LYS A 84 -8.40 9.04 9.68
C LYS A 84 -7.14 9.82 10.02
N ILE A 85 -6.83 10.84 9.20
CA ILE A 85 -5.73 11.79 9.45
C ILE A 85 -6.25 13.21 9.18
N GLY A 86 -6.46 13.97 10.26
CA GLY A 86 -7.12 15.27 10.18
C GLY A 86 -8.53 15.12 9.60
N ASN A 87 -8.82 15.84 8.50
CA ASN A 87 -10.11 15.78 7.80
C ASN A 87 -10.17 14.64 6.76
N ASN A 88 -9.07 13.91 6.53
CA ASN A 88 -9.01 12.86 5.52
C ASN A 88 -9.41 11.51 6.13
N THR A 89 -10.24 10.75 5.43
CA THR A 89 -10.67 9.41 5.84
C THR A 89 -10.45 8.40 4.74
N PHE A 90 -10.09 7.17 5.13
CA PHE A 90 -9.83 6.05 4.23
C PHE A 90 -10.43 4.79 4.85
N ASN A 91 -11.20 4.04 4.08
CA ASN A 91 -11.85 2.82 4.56
C ASN A 91 -12.18 1.86 3.41
N ALA A 92 -12.85 0.75 3.73
CA ALA A 92 -13.17 -0.29 2.75
C ALA A 92 -14.20 0.13 1.68
N ILE A 93 -14.83 1.29 1.80
CA ILE A 93 -15.83 1.79 0.83
C ILE A 93 -15.38 3.06 0.11
N GLY A 94 -14.19 3.60 0.43
CA GLY A 94 -13.66 4.77 -0.25
C GLY A 94 -12.76 5.64 0.60
N ALA A 95 -12.53 6.85 0.12
CA ALA A 95 -11.77 7.89 0.80
C ALA A 95 -12.45 9.25 0.64
N ASP A 96 -12.39 10.07 1.68
CA ASP A 96 -12.71 11.49 1.64
C ASP A 96 -11.39 12.27 1.83
N LEU A 97 -11.08 13.14 0.89
CA LEU A 97 -9.81 13.86 0.82
C LEU A 97 -10.02 15.36 0.98
N ASP A 98 -9.20 15.98 1.83
CA ASP A 98 -9.15 17.43 2.03
C ASP A 98 -7.68 17.88 2.10
N LEU A 99 -7.00 17.80 0.96
CA LEU A 99 -5.62 18.21 0.76
C LEU A 99 -5.55 19.40 -0.19
N PRO A 100 -4.53 20.26 -0.11
CA PRO A 100 -4.44 21.45 -0.96
C PRO A 100 -4.57 21.18 -2.46
N GLN A 101 -3.98 20.10 -2.97
CA GLN A 101 -3.99 19.74 -4.38
C GLN A 101 -4.99 18.65 -4.76
N LEU A 102 -5.65 18.01 -3.76
CA LEU A 102 -6.50 16.85 -3.99
C LEU A 102 -7.65 16.84 -2.99
N ARG A 103 -8.86 17.19 -3.44
CA ARG A 103 -10.06 17.28 -2.60
C ARG A 103 -11.21 16.53 -3.21
N GLY A 104 -12.08 15.97 -2.38
CA GLY A 104 -13.33 15.34 -2.81
C GLY A 104 -13.47 13.91 -2.32
N GLN A 105 -14.20 13.12 -3.06
CA GLN A 105 -14.61 11.78 -2.64
C GLN A 105 -14.25 10.75 -3.68
N VAL A 106 -13.63 9.68 -3.21
CA VAL A 106 -13.45 8.43 -3.95
C VAL A 106 -14.35 7.38 -3.33
N ARG A 107 -15.13 6.67 -4.13
CA ARG A 107 -15.99 5.58 -3.69
C ARG A 107 -15.61 4.29 -4.41
N TYR A 108 -15.52 3.21 -3.67
CA TYR A 108 -15.27 1.88 -4.20
C TYR A 108 -16.62 1.24 -4.54
N THR A 109 -16.87 1.00 -5.84
CA THR A 109 -18.15 0.50 -6.35
C THR A 109 -18.17 -1.01 -6.53
N SER A 110 -17.02 -1.68 -6.36
CA SER A 110 -16.91 -3.12 -6.25
C SER A 110 -16.21 -3.51 -4.94
N PRO A 111 -16.40 -4.75 -4.44
CA PRO A 111 -15.67 -5.23 -3.28
C PRO A 111 -14.16 -5.13 -3.46
N LEU A 112 -13.42 -4.91 -2.37
CA LEU A 112 -11.97 -5.04 -2.36
C LEU A 112 -11.58 -6.49 -2.65
N ASP A 113 -10.48 -6.66 -3.36
CA ASP A 113 -9.99 -7.95 -3.85
C ASP A 113 -8.62 -8.27 -3.22
N PRO A 114 -8.58 -8.76 -1.96
CA PRO A 114 -7.33 -8.93 -1.22
C PRO A 114 -6.52 -10.14 -1.69
N TRP A 115 -5.23 -10.13 -1.33
CA TRP A 115 -4.43 -11.35 -1.38
C TRP A 115 -5.00 -12.37 -0.40
N PRO A 116 -5.26 -13.62 -0.84
CA PRO A 116 -5.87 -14.63 0.02
C PRO A 116 -5.03 -14.90 1.28
N VAL A 117 -5.70 -14.96 2.43
CA VAL A 117 -5.10 -15.35 3.70
C VAL A 117 -5.62 -16.73 4.08
N THR A 118 -4.72 -17.67 4.28
CA THR A 118 -5.02 -19.04 4.72
C THR A 118 -4.17 -19.40 5.93
N LEU A 119 -4.52 -20.49 6.63
CA LEU A 119 -3.71 -20.98 7.75
C LEU A 119 -2.29 -21.38 7.35
N ARG A 120 -2.08 -21.79 6.10
CA ARG A 120 -0.76 -22.19 5.57
C ARG A 120 0.01 -21.03 4.95
N GLU A 121 -0.70 -20.01 4.47
CA GLU A 121 -0.13 -18.83 3.82
C GLU A 121 -0.82 -17.58 4.38
N PRO A 122 -0.27 -16.99 5.45
CA PRO A 122 -0.87 -15.82 6.10
C PRO A 122 -0.60 -14.54 5.30
N GLY A 123 -1.15 -14.46 4.08
CA GLY A 123 -1.01 -13.32 3.16
C GLY A 123 0.16 -13.44 2.20
N ILE A 124 0.51 -12.32 1.56
CA ILE A 124 1.53 -12.26 0.51
C ILE A 124 2.93 -12.70 0.96
N MET A 125 3.28 -12.50 2.22
CA MET A 125 4.59 -12.89 2.76
C MET A 125 4.69 -14.38 3.11
N GLY A 126 3.60 -15.15 2.98
CA GLY A 126 3.58 -16.55 3.36
C GLY A 126 4.03 -16.74 4.82
N TRP A 127 4.78 -17.82 5.10
CA TRP A 127 5.27 -18.09 6.44
C TRP A 127 6.31 -17.08 6.97
N TYR A 128 6.94 -16.28 6.09
CA TYR A 128 7.81 -15.18 6.51
C TYR A 128 7.05 -14.13 7.32
N GLY A 129 5.76 -13.95 7.09
CA GLY A 129 4.92 -13.07 7.91
C GLY A 129 4.78 -13.50 9.39
N MET A 130 5.23 -14.69 9.75
CA MET A 130 5.26 -15.19 11.13
C MET A 130 6.64 -15.07 11.79
N VAL A 131 7.67 -14.62 11.05
CA VAL A 131 9.05 -14.51 11.56
C VAL A 131 9.19 -13.23 12.39
N PRO A 132 9.54 -13.31 13.68
CA PRO A 132 9.55 -12.14 14.58
C PRO A 132 10.67 -11.14 14.29
N LEU A 133 11.65 -11.49 13.47
CA LEU A 133 12.80 -10.65 13.11
C LEU A 133 12.59 -9.86 11.82
N MET A 134 11.44 -9.99 11.18
CA MET A 134 11.14 -9.20 9.97
C MET A 134 11.05 -7.72 10.30
N GLU A 135 11.77 -6.92 9.51
CA GLU A 135 11.79 -5.46 9.65
C GLU A 135 10.60 -4.79 8.97
N CYS A 136 10.14 -5.35 7.85
CA CYS A 136 9.03 -4.86 7.06
C CYS A 136 8.05 -6.00 6.75
N PHE A 137 6.78 -5.73 6.93
CA PHE A 137 5.67 -6.58 6.52
C PHE A 137 4.93 -5.91 5.38
N HIS A 138 4.41 -6.71 4.48
CA HIS A 138 3.70 -6.28 3.30
C HIS A 138 2.35 -7.00 3.17
N GLY A 139 1.33 -6.31 2.67
CA GLY A 139 0.00 -6.88 2.45
C GLY A 139 -0.75 -6.22 1.31
N VAL A 140 -1.29 -7.01 0.38
CA VAL A 140 -2.20 -6.51 -0.66
C VAL A 140 -3.62 -6.53 -0.13
N VAL A 141 -4.20 -5.34 0.03
CA VAL A 141 -5.57 -5.13 0.51
C VAL A 141 -6.57 -5.21 -0.65
N SER A 142 -6.16 -4.81 -1.85
CA SER A 142 -6.96 -4.98 -3.06
C SER A 142 -6.10 -4.99 -4.32
N PHE A 143 -6.15 -6.07 -5.08
CA PHE A 143 -5.55 -6.15 -6.42
C PHE A 143 -6.22 -5.22 -7.44
N GLY A 144 -7.50 -4.94 -7.24
CA GLY A 144 -8.27 -4.04 -8.08
C GLY A 144 -9.70 -3.93 -7.60
N HIS A 145 -10.23 -2.73 -7.70
CA HIS A 145 -11.63 -2.43 -7.42
C HIS A 145 -12.06 -1.25 -8.30
N SER A 146 -13.35 -1.20 -8.61
CA SER A 146 -13.93 -0.13 -9.41
C SER A 146 -14.10 1.13 -8.57
N LEU A 147 -13.93 2.27 -9.22
CA LEU A 147 -14.04 3.58 -8.60
C LEU A 147 -15.25 4.34 -9.13
N SER A 148 -15.72 5.28 -8.32
CA SER A 148 -16.56 6.40 -8.69
C SER A 148 -16.28 7.59 -7.79
N GLY A 149 -16.98 8.71 -8.03
CA GLY A 149 -16.82 9.93 -7.26
C GLY A 149 -16.12 11.02 -8.06
N VAL A 150 -15.88 12.14 -7.42
CA VAL A 150 -15.28 13.31 -8.05
C VAL A 150 -14.16 13.82 -7.15
N LEU A 151 -13.01 14.07 -7.75
CA LEU A 151 -11.89 14.75 -7.13
C LEU A 151 -11.66 16.08 -7.81
N GLU A 152 -11.46 17.12 -7.01
CA GLU A 152 -10.83 18.35 -7.45
C GLU A 152 -9.32 18.17 -7.38
N ILE A 153 -8.66 18.22 -8.52
CA ILE A 153 -7.23 18.03 -8.66
C ILE A 153 -6.63 19.32 -9.22
N GLU A 154 -5.83 20.03 -8.40
CA GLU A 154 -5.25 21.33 -8.76
C GLU A 154 -6.29 22.31 -9.34
N GLY A 155 -7.51 22.33 -8.77
CA GLY A 155 -8.62 23.19 -9.19
C GLY A 155 -9.47 22.65 -10.33
N ASN A 156 -9.16 21.47 -10.89
CA ASN A 156 -9.93 20.83 -11.96
C ASN A 156 -10.77 19.67 -11.41
N GLN A 157 -12.03 19.61 -11.81
CA GLN A 157 -12.90 18.49 -11.46
C GLN A 157 -12.57 17.27 -12.32
N VAL A 158 -12.36 16.12 -11.68
CA VAL A 158 -12.06 14.84 -12.30
C VAL A 158 -13.12 13.83 -11.88
N ASP A 159 -13.87 13.33 -12.84
CA ASP A 159 -14.79 12.21 -12.62
C ASP A 159 -14.01 10.89 -12.59
N LEU A 160 -14.21 10.10 -11.55
CA LEU A 160 -13.60 8.79 -11.34
C LEU A 160 -14.50 7.63 -11.74
N SER A 161 -15.68 7.89 -12.34
CA SER A 161 -16.58 6.84 -12.79
C SER A 161 -15.87 5.85 -13.70
N ASP A 162 -16.07 4.56 -13.47
CA ASP A 162 -15.40 3.44 -14.15
C ASP A 162 -13.88 3.43 -14.03
N GLY A 163 -13.32 4.23 -13.15
CA GLY A 163 -11.90 4.19 -12.78
C GLY A 163 -11.53 2.91 -12.02
N ARG A 164 -10.24 2.70 -11.83
CA ARG A 164 -9.74 1.51 -11.16
C ARG A 164 -8.72 1.83 -10.07
N GLY A 165 -8.94 1.27 -8.89
CA GLY A 165 -8.09 1.39 -7.72
C GLY A 165 -7.23 0.15 -7.46
N TYR A 166 -6.21 0.32 -6.60
CA TYR A 166 -5.36 -0.72 -6.03
C TYR A 166 -4.98 -0.28 -4.62
N ILE A 167 -4.90 -1.21 -3.68
CA ILE A 167 -4.49 -0.90 -2.30
C ILE A 167 -3.52 -1.96 -1.80
N GLU A 168 -2.40 -1.50 -1.28
CA GLU A 168 -1.48 -2.32 -0.49
C GLU A 168 -1.04 -1.57 0.75
N LYS A 169 -0.31 -2.24 1.60
CA LYS A 169 0.10 -1.72 2.88
C LYS A 169 1.43 -2.32 3.33
N ASP A 170 2.26 -1.44 3.88
CA ASP A 170 3.49 -1.82 4.56
C ASP A 170 3.49 -1.37 6.01
N TRP A 171 4.07 -2.19 6.88
CA TRP A 171 4.26 -1.84 8.29
C TRP A 171 5.48 -2.55 8.87
N GLY A 172 6.12 -1.94 9.86
CA GLY A 172 7.29 -2.54 10.50
C GLY A 172 8.17 -1.54 11.21
N LYS A 173 9.46 -1.85 11.27
CA LYS A 173 10.47 -1.01 11.90
C LYS A 173 11.20 -0.13 10.89
N SER A 174 11.50 -0.68 9.72
CA SER A 174 12.21 -0.03 8.63
C SER A 174 11.91 -0.73 7.31
N PHE A 175 12.10 -0.02 6.20
CA PHE A 175 12.16 -0.66 4.89
C PHE A 175 13.45 -1.46 4.74
N PRO A 176 13.48 -2.49 3.86
CA PRO A 176 14.70 -3.22 3.51
C PRO A 176 15.80 -2.26 3.01
N ALA A 177 17.07 -2.63 3.21
CA ALA A 177 18.22 -1.82 2.79
C ALA A 177 18.26 -1.55 1.26
N GLY A 178 17.67 -2.44 0.47
CA GLY A 178 17.44 -2.26 -0.96
C GLY A 178 16.23 -3.08 -1.40
N TYR A 179 15.42 -2.51 -2.28
CA TYR A 179 14.26 -3.20 -2.86
C TYR A 179 13.89 -2.61 -4.22
N VAL A 180 13.25 -3.45 -5.01
CA VAL A 180 12.50 -3.06 -6.21
C VAL A 180 11.06 -3.51 -6.00
N TRP A 181 10.13 -2.58 -6.18
CA TRP A 181 8.72 -2.86 -6.09
C TRP A 181 7.99 -2.32 -7.32
N MET A 182 7.02 -3.06 -7.80
CA MET A 182 6.13 -2.62 -8.86
C MET A 182 4.73 -3.20 -8.69
N ALA A 183 3.72 -2.43 -9.10
CA ALA A 183 2.34 -2.91 -9.20
C ALA A 183 1.66 -2.32 -10.44
N SER A 184 0.95 -3.17 -11.18
CA SER A 184 0.10 -2.76 -12.28
C SER A 184 -1.22 -3.54 -12.25
N ASN A 185 -2.31 -2.84 -12.50
CA ASN A 185 -3.63 -3.44 -12.70
C ASN A 185 -4.31 -2.90 -13.96
N HIS A 186 -3.50 -2.43 -14.93
CA HIS A 186 -3.94 -1.94 -16.22
C HIS A 186 -3.16 -2.70 -17.30
N PHE A 187 -3.78 -3.70 -17.89
CA PHE A 187 -3.21 -4.55 -18.94
C PHE A 187 -4.10 -4.48 -20.19
N GLU A 188 -3.50 -4.24 -21.33
CA GLU A 188 -4.23 -4.27 -22.60
C GLU A 188 -4.81 -5.68 -22.84
N GLY A 189 -6.09 -5.74 -23.20
CA GLY A 189 -6.79 -7.01 -23.44
C GLY A 189 -7.09 -7.87 -22.20
N ALA A 190 -6.72 -7.42 -20.98
CA ALA A 190 -6.92 -8.17 -19.73
C ALA A 190 -7.31 -7.23 -18.58
N ALA A 191 -8.52 -6.67 -18.66
CA ALA A 191 -9.01 -5.65 -17.72
C ALA A 191 -9.09 -6.13 -16.26
N ASP A 192 -9.19 -7.43 -16.00
CA ASP A 192 -9.19 -8.03 -14.67
C ASP A 192 -7.79 -8.38 -14.14
N ALA A 193 -6.75 -8.26 -14.99
CA ALA A 193 -5.41 -8.62 -14.60
C ALA A 193 -4.80 -7.61 -13.61
N SER A 194 -4.01 -8.13 -12.68
CA SER A 194 -3.25 -7.33 -11.71
C SER A 194 -1.95 -8.04 -11.36
N LEU A 195 -0.87 -7.28 -11.33
CA LEU A 195 0.48 -7.72 -10.96
C LEU A 195 0.96 -6.93 -9.74
N VAL A 196 1.55 -7.62 -8.80
CA VAL A 196 2.45 -7.04 -7.79
C VAL A 196 3.74 -7.85 -7.79
N ALA A 197 4.87 -7.17 -7.75
CA ALA A 197 6.17 -7.80 -7.67
C ALA A 197 7.08 -7.00 -6.74
N SER A 198 7.75 -7.70 -5.85
CA SER A 198 8.73 -7.12 -4.94
C SER A 198 9.95 -8.02 -4.86
N VAL A 199 11.13 -7.42 -4.97
CA VAL A 199 12.43 -8.05 -4.71
C VAL A 199 13.13 -7.21 -3.67
N ALA A 200 13.60 -7.80 -2.59
CA ALA A 200 14.19 -7.06 -1.47
C ALA A 200 15.38 -7.80 -0.86
N ILE A 201 16.28 -7.04 -0.25
CA ILE A 201 17.35 -7.56 0.59
C ILE A 201 16.77 -7.81 1.98
N ILE A 202 16.60 -9.07 2.33
CA ILE A 202 15.98 -9.50 3.58
C ILE A 202 17.08 -9.79 4.60
N PRO A 203 17.11 -9.09 5.76
CA PRO A 203 18.04 -9.42 6.82
C PRO A 203 17.68 -10.79 7.42
N TRP A 204 18.71 -11.62 7.64
CA TRP A 204 18.53 -12.96 8.18
C TRP A 204 19.70 -13.34 9.09
N LEU A 205 19.45 -13.40 10.40
CA LEU A 205 20.48 -13.66 11.41
C LEU A 205 21.66 -12.69 11.28
N ALA A 206 22.88 -13.21 11.03
CA ALA A 206 24.10 -12.41 10.84
C ALA A 206 24.40 -12.06 9.37
N SER A 207 23.46 -12.31 8.47
CA SER A 207 23.62 -12.13 7.01
C SER A 207 22.36 -11.52 6.40
N SER A 208 22.27 -11.53 5.10
CA SER A 208 21.08 -11.18 4.33
C SER A 208 20.95 -12.07 3.10
N PHE A 209 19.75 -12.18 2.57
CA PHE A 209 19.52 -12.82 1.29
C PHE A 209 18.57 -11.98 0.44
N ARG A 210 18.58 -12.20 -0.86
CA ARG A 210 17.63 -11.60 -1.78
C ARG A 210 16.37 -12.45 -1.80
N GLY A 211 15.26 -11.86 -1.33
CA GLY A 211 13.95 -12.46 -1.37
C GLY A 211 13.07 -11.79 -2.42
N PHE A 212 12.16 -12.54 -3.02
CA PHE A 212 11.18 -11.99 -3.94
C PHE A 212 9.80 -12.58 -3.71
N ILE A 213 8.79 -11.79 -4.08
CA ILE A 213 7.39 -12.17 -4.08
C ILE A 213 6.75 -11.57 -5.33
N ILE A 214 6.10 -12.41 -6.13
CA ILE A 214 5.36 -11.99 -7.32
C ILE A 214 3.97 -12.60 -7.25
N GLY A 215 2.96 -11.77 -7.40
CA GLY A 215 1.56 -12.18 -7.54
C GLY A 215 0.98 -11.65 -8.84
N PHE A 216 0.53 -12.53 -9.70
CA PHE A 216 -0.19 -12.20 -10.92
C PHE A 216 -1.59 -12.78 -10.85
N LYS A 217 -2.58 -11.92 -10.80
CA LYS A 217 -4.00 -12.28 -10.79
C LYS A 217 -4.59 -12.03 -12.15
N HIS A 218 -5.25 -13.04 -12.71
CA HIS A 218 -5.97 -12.96 -13.97
C HIS A 218 -7.05 -14.03 -14.03
N SER A 219 -8.21 -13.73 -14.60
CA SER A 219 -9.36 -14.61 -14.74
C SER A 219 -9.73 -15.32 -13.42
N GLY A 220 -9.76 -14.54 -12.33
CA GLY A 220 -10.08 -15.02 -10.99
C GLY A 220 -9.01 -15.91 -10.33
N LYS A 221 -7.90 -16.18 -11.00
CA LYS A 221 -6.82 -17.03 -10.50
C LYS A 221 -5.59 -16.19 -10.12
N LEU A 222 -5.04 -16.45 -8.93
CA LEU A 222 -3.80 -15.86 -8.46
C LEU A 222 -2.63 -16.84 -8.68
N HIS A 223 -1.71 -16.46 -9.55
CA HIS A 223 -0.42 -17.12 -9.74
C HIS A 223 0.59 -16.47 -8.81
N ARG A 224 1.44 -17.30 -8.16
CA ARG A 224 2.36 -16.85 -7.12
C ARG A 224 3.73 -17.45 -7.32
N TRP A 225 4.75 -16.59 -7.30
CA TRP A 225 6.16 -16.99 -7.28
C TRP A 225 6.83 -16.23 -6.12
N ALA A 226 7.44 -16.97 -5.23
CA ALA A 226 8.09 -16.38 -4.06
C ALA A 226 9.23 -17.25 -3.58
N THR A 227 10.22 -16.64 -2.94
CA THR A 227 11.32 -17.37 -2.32
C THR A 227 10.82 -18.43 -1.33
N TYR A 228 9.75 -18.11 -0.58
CA TYR A 228 9.21 -19.03 0.45
C TYR A 228 8.46 -20.25 -0.12
N ASN A 229 8.07 -20.25 -1.39
CA ASN A 229 7.40 -21.40 -2.03
C ASN A 229 8.32 -22.22 -2.94
N GLY A 230 9.63 -21.94 -2.88
CA GLY A 230 10.65 -22.68 -3.63
C GLY A 230 10.86 -22.19 -5.07
N SER A 231 10.20 -21.10 -5.48
CA SER A 231 10.50 -20.45 -6.75
C SER A 231 11.91 -19.87 -6.73
N LYS A 232 12.55 -19.86 -7.90
CA LYS A 232 13.92 -19.34 -8.06
C LYS A 232 13.94 -18.31 -9.17
N GLU A 233 14.65 -17.23 -8.92
CA GLU A 233 14.99 -16.27 -9.98
C GLU A 233 16.15 -16.82 -10.81
N SER A 234 16.10 -16.67 -12.11
CA SER A 234 17.20 -17.03 -13.02
C SER A 234 18.05 -15.83 -13.41
N LEU A 235 17.43 -14.66 -13.47
CA LEU A 235 18.08 -13.41 -13.84
C LEU A 235 17.34 -12.22 -13.22
N LEU A 236 18.07 -11.27 -12.67
CA LEU A 236 17.60 -9.97 -12.27
C LEU A 236 18.60 -8.92 -12.75
N ASN A 237 18.22 -8.11 -13.74
CA ASN A 237 18.95 -6.91 -14.16
C ASN A 237 18.14 -5.68 -13.77
N ILE A 238 18.82 -4.70 -13.20
CA ILE A 238 18.27 -3.39 -12.82
C ILE A 238 19.22 -2.37 -13.43
N ASP A 239 18.74 -1.63 -14.42
CA ASP A 239 19.48 -0.57 -15.12
C ASP A 239 19.21 0.80 -14.45
#